data_3be46a5318d7794bb16fe3e214dccbcd
#
_entry.id   3be46a5318d7794bb16fe3e214dccbcd
#
_cell.length_a   1.000
_cell.length_b   1.000
_cell.length_c   1.000
_cell.angle_alpha   90.00
_cell.angle_beta   90.00
_cell.angle_gamma   90.00
#
_symmetry.space_group_name_H-M   'P 1'
#
loop_
_entity.id
_entity.type
_entity.pdbx_description
1 polymer ?
#
loop_
_entity_poly.entity_id
_entity_poly.type
_entity_poly.pdbx_seq_one_letter_code
_entity_poly.pdbx_strand_id
1 'polypeptide(L)'
;MSRIAVIGSGISGLATAYYLSRRHQVCVFESASRLGGHTHTVTVDSSRGPLAVDTGFIVHNDRTYPNLIKLLAELNVPRVNSDMSFAVSCRQSGYEYSSRGLRGYFAQRQNLFRRRPYRLYGEMRRFNRDAIKLLARPDAPTLSLGDYLNEQRYSEEFREFYLFPMAAAVWSCAPSSVQEFPAAMLVRFFENHGMLTFNGHPQWKTIPGGCSRYLAPLTAPFRDRIFLNTQIRTVARNPQGVTLHFKDDRPPMRFDHAVFATNADRVLPLIENPTAAEREILQNFRTSANDVVLHTDDALLPRRPEARASWNYLLHLDSRNGRSPVTMTYHMNRLQSLPTEENYCVTLNATNQIRPGKILRRFVYHHPVYTLDSLRAQQRWAEISGVDRLHFAGAYWFYGFHEDGVNSALRVARSLGIFVESQSPAEFRTPVPVTSQPGAQVSARLGAQLGARV
;
A
#
# COMPACT_ATOMS: atom_id res chain seq x y z
N MET A 1 17.78 21.78 -19.33
CA MET A 1 17.54 21.55 -17.87
C MET A 1 16.23 22.21 -17.54
N SER A 2 15.22 21.45 -17.09
CA SER A 2 13.90 21.99 -16.77
C SER A 2 13.77 22.26 -15.28
N ARG A 3 12.89 23.18 -14.90
CA ARG A 3 12.48 23.45 -13.52
C ARG A 3 11.19 22.69 -13.24
N ILE A 4 11.20 21.76 -12.27
CA ILE A 4 10.09 20.84 -12.03
C ILE A 4 9.58 20.98 -10.60
N ALA A 5 8.26 21.13 -10.45
CA ALA A 5 7.58 21.09 -9.16
C ALA A 5 7.12 19.66 -8.84
N VAL A 6 7.44 19.16 -7.65
CA VAL A 6 6.91 17.91 -7.12
C VAL A 6 6.01 18.23 -5.95
N ILE A 7 4.74 17.82 -6.03
CA ILE A 7 3.69 18.14 -5.06
C ILE A 7 3.39 16.89 -4.22
N GLY A 8 3.83 16.92 -2.96
CA GLY A 8 3.78 15.79 -2.03
C GLY A 8 5.16 15.17 -1.79
N SER A 9 5.47 14.88 -0.53
CA SER A 9 6.76 14.37 -0.06
C SER A 9 6.69 12.92 0.48
N GLY A 10 5.70 12.14 0.05
CA GLY A 10 5.72 10.69 0.25
C GLY A 10 6.80 10.01 -0.58
N ILE A 11 6.96 8.69 -0.44
CA ILE A 11 7.99 7.93 -1.18
C ILE A 11 7.93 8.19 -2.70
N SER A 12 6.73 8.28 -3.29
CA SER A 12 6.58 8.55 -4.73
C SER A 12 7.14 9.91 -5.12
N GLY A 13 6.85 10.95 -4.34
CA GLY A 13 7.32 12.31 -4.61
C GLY A 13 8.82 12.45 -4.38
N LEU A 14 9.34 11.96 -3.25
CA LEU A 14 10.75 12.07 -2.93
C LEU A 14 11.63 11.22 -3.88
N ALA A 15 11.22 10.00 -4.23
CA ALA A 15 11.93 9.20 -5.22
C ALA A 15 11.89 9.84 -6.62
N THR A 16 10.74 10.43 -7.01
CA THR A 16 10.66 11.20 -8.27
C THR A 16 11.62 12.38 -8.25
N ALA A 17 11.62 13.17 -7.18
CA ALA A 17 12.53 14.31 -7.02
C ALA A 17 14.00 13.88 -7.06
N TYR A 18 14.34 12.78 -6.39
CA TYR A 18 15.69 12.21 -6.38
C TYR A 18 16.18 11.84 -7.78
N TYR A 19 15.39 11.07 -8.53
CA TYR A 19 15.77 10.68 -9.88
C TYR A 19 15.83 11.88 -10.84
N LEU A 20 14.86 12.80 -10.77
CA LEU A 20 14.82 13.99 -11.63
C LEU A 20 15.94 14.97 -11.30
N SER A 21 16.39 15.08 -10.06
CA SER A 21 17.47 15.99 -9.65
C SER A 21 18.82 15.70 -10.34
N ARG A 22 18.97 14.53 -10.94
CA ARG A 22 20.18 14.18 -11.73
C ARG A 22 20.36 15.04 -12.97
N ARG A 23 19.29 15.62 -13.54
CA ARG A 23 19.31 16.42 -14.78
C ARG A 23 18.44 17.68 -14.74
N HIS A 24 17.60 17.84 -13.73
CA HIS A 24 16.63 18.93 -13.64
C HIS A 24 16.73 19.66 -12.30
N GLN A 25 16.27 20.90 -12.26
CA GLN A 25 16.08 21.63 -11.01
C GLN A 25 14.74 21.26 -10.41
N VAL A 26 14.73 20.58 -9.28
CA VAL A 26 13.51 20.10 -8.62
C VAL A 26 13.22 20.92 -7.38
N CYS A 27 11.93 21.30 -7.20
CA CYS A 27 11.38 21.88 -5.98
C CYS A 27 10.30 20.93 -5.44
N VAL A 28 10.33 20.61 -4.15
CA VAL A 28 9.33 19.73 -3.50
C VAL A 28 8.45 20.58 -2.58
N PHE A 29 7.14 20.41 -2.69
CA PHE A 29 6.14 21.12 -1.89
C PHE A 29 5.37 20.12 -1.03
N GLU A 30 5.36 20.35 0.28
CA GLU A 30 4.68 19.49 1.26
C GLU A 30 3.78 20.35 2.16
N SER A 31 2.53 19.93 2.28
CA SER A 31 1.53 20.63 3.10
C SER A 31 1.74 20.43 4.61
N ALA A 32 2.36 19.32 5.00
CA ALA A 32 2.69 19.01 6.39
C ALA A 32 3.99 19.67 6.84
N SER A 33 4.21 19.69 8.17
CA SER A 33 5.45 20.15 8.80
C SER A 33 6.61 19.14 8.73
N ARG A 34 6.39 17.96 8.15
CA ARG A 34 7.37 16.86 8.01
C ARG A 34 7.36 16.24 6.63
N LEU A 35 8.48 15.66 6.23
CA LEU A 35 8.63 14.84 5.04
C LEU A 35 8.19 13.40 5.29
N GLY A 36 8.03 12.65 4.20
CA GLY A 36 7.96 11.19 4.20
C GLY A 36 6.55 10.60 4.01
N GLY A 37 5.49 11.40 4.18
CA GLY A 37 4.13 10.87 4.09
C GLY A 37 3.89 9.72 5.07
N HIS A 38 3.64 8.49 4.56
CA HIS A 38 3.51 7.27 5.37
C HIS A 38 4.84 6.76 5.96
N THR A 39 5.99 7.24 5.52
CA THR A 39 7.25 7.03 6.23
C THR A 39 7.30 7.98 7.42
N HIS A 40 6.98 7.46 8.59
CA HIS A 40 6.86 8.25 9.80
C HIS A 40 7.40 7.47 11.00
N THR A 41 8.61 7.78 11.41
CA THR A 41 9.25 7.28 12.62
C THR A 41 9.06 8.30 13.73
N VAL A 42 8.54 7.86 14.87
CA VAL A 42 8.32 8.68 16.07
C VAL A 42 9.33 8.29 17.12
N THR A 43 10.03 9.26 17.68
CA THR A 43 10.86 9.03 18.86
C THR A 43 10.00 9.10 20.11
N VAL A 44 10.07 8.08 20.95
CA VAL A 44 9.42 8.01 22.26
C VAL A 44 10.44 7.73 23.35
N ASP A 45 10.20 8.20 24.54
CA ASP A 45 11.02 7.88 25.70
C ASP A 45 10.69 6.46 26.17
N SER A 46 11.72 5.65 26.42
CA SER A 46 11.60 4.32 27.01
C SER A 46 12.52 4.19 28.23
N SER A 47 12.34 3.13 29.01
CA SER A 47 13.20 2.82 30.16
C SER A 47 14.69 2.64 29.79
N ARG A 48 14.99 2.46 28.49
CA ARG A 48 16.37 2.31 27.98
C ARG A 48 16.83 3.49 27.12
N GLY A 49 16.14 4.65 27.22
CA GLY A 49 16.42 5.84 26.45
C GLY A 49 15.49 6.02 25.22
N PRO A 50 15.82 6.98 24.34
CA PRO A 50 15.00 7.28 23.17
C PRO A 50 14.86 6.08 22.24
N LEU A 51 13.62 5.77 21.84
CA LEU A 51 13.27 4.64 20.98
C LEU A 51 12.55 5.14 19.72
N ALA A 52 13.02 4.73 18.56
CA ALA A 52 12.44 5.07 17.26
C ALA A 52 11.40 4.01 16.85
N VAL A 53 10.14 4.42 16.73
CA VAL A 53 9.02 3.55 16.40
C VAL A 53 8.34 4.03 15.12
N ASP A 54 8.26 3.16 14.11
CA ASP A 54 7.56 3.43 12.85
C ASP A 54 6.05 3.33 13.04
N THR A 55 5.30 4.26 12.44
CA THR A 55 3.84 4.30 12.59
C THR A 55 3.08 4.12 11.27
N GLY A 56 3.78 4.09 10.14
CA GLY A 56 3.20 3.88 8.82
C GLY A 56 3.92 2.79 8.04
N PHE A 57 4.90 3.14 7.18
CA PHE A 57 5.73 2.14 6.52
C PHE A 57 6.71 1.51 7.51
N ILE A 58 6.78 0.16 7.55
CA ILE A 58 7.55 -0.58 8.55
C ILE A 58 8.47 -1.62 7.91
N VAL A 59 7.95 -2.42 6.97
CA VAL A 59 8.62 -3.62 6.46
C VAL A 59 8.61 -3.70 4.93
N HIS A 60 9.62 -4.37 4.40
CA HIS A 60 9.78 -4.73 2.99
C HIS A 60 10.45 -6.10 2.88
N ASN A 61 10.52 -6.68 1.68
CA ASN A 61 11.22 -7.94 1.46
C ASN A 61 11.98 -7.94 0.12
N ASP A 62 12.92 -8.86 -0.03
CA ASP A 62 13.81 -8.90 -1.20
C ASP A 62 13.10 -9.41 -2.48
N ARG A 63 11.92 -10.02 -2.36
CA ARG A 63 11.18 -10.58 -3.50
C ARG A 63 10.29 -9.55 -4.19
N THR A 64 9.54 -8.74 -3.42
CA THR A 64 8.50 -7.87 -3.95
C THR A 64 8.83 -6.37 -3.86
N TYR A 65 10.02 -6.02 -3.36
CA TYR A 65 10.49 -4.63 -3.26
C TYR A 65 11.84 -4.38 -3.97
N PRO A 66 12.09 -4.89 -5.20
CA PRO A 66 13.42 -4.84 -5.81
C PRO A 66 13.90 -3.41 -6.09
N ASN A 67 13.03 -2.49 -6.51
CA ASN A 67 13.42 -1.12 -6.81
C ASN A 67 13.60 -0.27 -5.54
N LEU A 68 12.78 -0.50 -4.51
CA LEU A 68 13.00 0.12 -3.19
C LEU A 68 14.35 -0.35 -2.61
N ILE A 69 14.66 -1.63 -2.71
CA ILE A 69 15.93 -2.18 -2.22
C ILE A 69 17.11 -1.57 -2.97
N LYS A 70 17.02 -1.44 -4.29
CA LYS A 70 18.04 -0.78 -5.09
C LYS A 70 18.23 0.68 -4.64
N LEU A 71 17.13 1.40 -4.41
CA LEU A 71 17.17 2.76 -3.89
C LEU A 71 17.82 2.83 -2.50
N LEU A 72 17.43 1.96 -1.56
CA LEU A 72 18.03 1.90 -0.23
C LEU A 72 19.53 1.57 -0.26
N ALA A 73 19.94 0.67 -1.16
CA ALA A 73 21.36 0.35 -1.37
C ALA A 73 22.14 1.54 -1.93
N GLU A 74 21.58 2.25 -2.92
CA GLU A 74 22.17 3.47 -3.51
C GLU A 74 22.34 4.58 -2.44
N LEU A 75 21.41 4.64 -1.48
CA LEU A 75 21.45 5.58 -0.36
C LEU A 75 22.27 5.08 0.85
N ASN A 76 22.91 3.92 0.78
CA ASN A 76 23.64 3.28 1.88
C ASN A 76 22.82 3.10 3.15
N VAL A 77 21.53 2.76 3.01
CA VAL A 77 20.62 2.52 4.14
C VAL A 77 20.62 1.04 4.53
N PRO A 78 21.04 0.68 5.76
CA PRO A 78 21.09 -0.69 6.20
C PRO A 78 19.70 -1.29 6.42
N ARG A 79 19.58 -2.61 6.28
CA ARG A 79 18.36 -3.38 6.46
C ARG A 79 18.61 -4.58 7.36
N VAL A 80 17.68 -4.90 8.26
CA VAL A 80 17.75 -6.05 9.16
C VAL A 80 16.51 -6.92 9.04
N ASN A 81 16.60 -8.18 9.42
CA ASN A 81 15.47 -9.10 9.40
C ASN A 81 14.36 -8.64 10.35
N SER A 82 13.12 -8.85 9.95
CA SER A 82 11.91 -8.59 10.70
C SER A 82 11.08 -9.87 10.84
N ASP A 83 10.30 -9.98 11.93
CA ASP A 83 9.24 -10.98 12.08
C ASP A 83 7.99 -10.51 11.31
N MET A 84 7.48 -11.34 10.43
CA MET A 84 6.22 -11.08 9.74
C MET A 84 5.27 -12.24 9.99
N SER A 85 4.40 -12.06 10.96
CA SER A 85 3.40 -13.03 11.38
C SER A 85 2.03 -12.35 11.54
N PHE A 86 0.97 -13.12 11.39
CA PHE A 86 -0.41 -12.64 11.41
C PHE A 86 -1.23 -13.41 12.44
N ALA A 87 -2.10 -12.71 13.17
CA ALA A 87 -3.02 -13.28 14.13
C ALA A 87 -4.43 -12.75 13.91
N VAL A 88 -5.41 -13.59 14.22
CA VAL A 88 -6.81 -13.21 14.34
C VAL A 88 -7.27 -13.52 15.76
N SER A 89 -7.92 -12.55 16.38
CA SER A 89 -8.60 -12.73 17.66
C SER A 89 -10.03 -12.20 17.58
N CYS A 90 -10.97 -12.90 18.21
CA CYS A 90 -12.37 -12.51 18.29
C CYS A 90 -12.79 -12.54 19.76
N ARG A 91 -13.14 -11.39 20.31
CA ARG A 91 -13.51 -11.30 21.74
C ARG A 91 -14.82 -11.98 22.05
N GLN A 92 -15.81 -11.91 21.13
CA GLN A 92 -17.14 -12.47 21.32
C GLN A 92 -17.12 -14.00 21.36
N SER A 93 -16.37 -14.64 20.45
CA SER A 93 -16.25 -16.11 20.44
C SER A 93 -15.10 -16.63 21.31
N GLY A 94 -14.19 -15.75 21.72
CA GLY A 94 -12.96 -16.11 22.41
C GLY A 94 -11.95 -16.87 21.54
N TYR A 95 -12.15 -16.95 20.21
CA TYR A 95 -11.26 -17.68 19.29
C TYR A 95 -10.03 -16.86 18.94
N GLU A 96 -8.86 -17.45 19.11
CA GLU A 96 -7.56 -16.82 18.82
C GLU A 96 -6.63 -17.83 18.15
N TYR A 97 -5.94 -17.38 17.09
CA TYR A 97 -4.88 -18.14 16.43
C TYR A 97 -3.88 -17.21 15.72
N SER A 98 -2.72 -17.75 15.38
CA SER A 98 -1.73 -17.03 14.56
C SER A 98 -1.03 -17.94 13.55
N SER A 99 -0.37 -17.32 12.57
CA SER A 99 0.44 -17.99 11.55
C SER A 99 1.81 -18.49 12.08
N ARG A 100 2.09 -18.38 13.38
CA ARG A 100 3.37 -18.75 14.02
C ARG A 100 3.48 -20.26 14.25
N GLY A 101 3.32 -21.03 13.17
CA GLY A 101 3.38 -22.50 13.20
C GLY A 101 2.25 -23.13 14.00
N LEU A 102 2.37 -24.43 14.28
CA LEU A 102 1.34 -25.19 14.99
C LEU A 102 1.02 -24.64 16.40
N ARG A 103 2.05 -24.15 17.12
CA ARG A 103 1.84 -23.58 18.46
C ARG A 103 0.98 -22.31 18.41
N GLY A 104 1.16 -21.47 17.40
CA GLY A 104 0.36 -20.27 17.19
C GLY A 104 -1.05 -20.61 16.69
N TYR A 105 -1.16 -21.56 15.75
CA TYR A 105 -2.45 -21.98 15.20
C TYR A 105 -3.35 -22.65 16.27
N PHE A 106 -2.78 -23.48 17.12
CA PHE A 106 -3.43 -24.11 18.29
C PHE A 106 -3.06 -23.44 19.62
N ALA A 107 -2.92 -22.12 19.64
CA ALA A 107 -2.63 -21.36 20.86
C ALA A 107 -3.63 -21.65 21.99
N GLN A 108 -4.85 -22.01 21.64
CA GLN A 108 -5.86 -22.55 22.55
C GLN A 108 -5.88 -24.07 22.45
N ARG A 109 -5.29 -24.78 23.42
CA ARG A 109 -5.17 -26.25 23.41
C ARG A 109 -6.48 -26.99 23.19
N GLN A 110 -7.61 -26.45 23.69
CA GLN A 110 -8.95 -27.01 23.45
C GLN A 110 -9.34 -27.09 21.96
N ASN A 111 -8.69 -26.28 21.10
CA ASN A 111 -8.94 -26.25 19.67
C ASN A 111 -8.38 -27.50 18.97
N LEU A 112 -7.47 -28.26 19.59
CA LEU A 112 -7.03 -29.57 19.10
C LEU A 112 -8.19 -30.59 19.01
N PHE A 113 -9.21 -30.42 19.84
CA PHE A 113 -10.37 -31.34 19.89
C PHE A 113 -11.63 -30.75 19.21
N ARG A 114 -11.54 -29.57 18.58
CA ARG A 114 -12.66 -28.91 17.91
C ARG A 114 -12.54 -29.05 16.40
N ARG A 115 -13.68 -29.24 15.70
CA ARG A 115 -13.70 -29.38 14.22
C ARG A 115 -13.32 -28.09 13.49
N ARG A 116 -13.60 -26.94 14.09
CA ARG A 116 -13.43 -25.59 13.50
C ARG A 116 -12.04 -25.36 12.93
N PRO A 117 -10.92 -25.49 13.68
CA PRO A 117 -9.59 -25.22 13.15
C PRO A 117 -9.24 -26.08 11.93
N TYR A 118 -9.65 -27.34 11.93
CA TYR A 118 -9.35 -28.28 10.84
C TYR A 118 -10.15 -27.92 9.58
N ARG A 119 -11.42 -27.52 9.70
CA ARG A 119 -12.22 -27.03 8.58
C ARG A 119 -11.62 -25.76 7.99
N LEU A 120 -11.28 -24.78 8.83
CA LEU A 120 -10.67 -23.53 8.43
C LEU A 120 -9.35 -23.80 7.68
N TYR A 121 -8.48 -24.66 8.22
CA TYR A 121 -7.23 -25.04 7.58
C TYR A 121 -7.47 -25.75 6.23
N GLY A 122 -8.46 -26.60 6.14
CA GLY A 122 -8.87 -27.27 4.89
C GLY A 122 -9.27 -26.28 3.80
N GLU A 123 -10.05 -25.25 4.15
CA GLU A 123 -10.45 -24.20 3.22
C GLU A 123 -9.29 -23.27 2.85
N MET A 124 -8.38 -22.94 3.79
CA MET A 124 -7.14 -22.24 3.48
C MET A 124 -6.31 -22.98 2.42
N ARG A 125 -6.12 -24.30 2.60
CA ARG A 125 -5.41 -25.14 1.62
C ARG A 125 -6.12 -25.16 0.26
N ARG A 126 -7.45 -25.26 0.26
CA ARG A 126 -8.25 -25.22 -0.97
C ARG A 126 -8.06 -23.88 -1.68
N PHE A 127 -8.19 -22.78 -0.97
CA PHE A 127 -8.01 -21.44 -1.52
C PHE A 127 -6.59 -21.24 -2.09
N ASN A 128 -5.56 -21.60 -1.35
CA ASN A 128 -4.17 -21.47 -1.78
C ASN A 128 -3.89 -22.23 -3.10
N ARG A 129 -4.51 -23.41 -3.28
CA ARG A 129 -4.38 -24.22 -4.50
C ARG A 129 -5.21 -23.66 -5.66
N ASP A 130 -6.45 -23.24 -5.39
CA ASP A 130 -7.43 -22.97 -6.44
C ASP A 130 -7.45 -21.50 -6.87
N ALA A 131 -7.07 -20.57 -5.99
CA ALA A 131 -7.07 -19.14 -6.29
C ALA A 131 -6.14 -18.77 -7.46
N ILE A 132 -4.99 -19.42 -7.60
CA ILE A 132 -4.06 -19.18 -8.72
C ILE A 132 -4.72 -19.47 -10.07
N LYS A 133 -5.60 -20.47 -10.15
CA LYS A 133 -6.34 -20.82 -11.37
C LYS A 133 -7.23 -19.68 -11.87
N LEU A 134 -7.70 -18.81 -10.95
CA LEU A 134 -8.47 -17.63 -11.29
C LEU A 134 -7.70 -16.72 -12.26
N LEU A 135 -6.38 -16.57 -12.09
CA LEU A 135 -5.58 -15.67 -12.91
C LEU A 135 -5.52 -16.07 -14.40
N ALA A 136 -5.86 -17.31 -14.73
CA ALA A 136 -5.95 -17.82 -16.10
C ALA A 136 -7.37 -17.70 -16.71
N ARG A 137 -8.36 -17.26 -15.93
CA ARG A 137 -9.75 -17.15 -16.41
C ARG A 137 -9.94 -15.89 -17.25
N PRO A 138 -10.70 -15.94 -18.36
CA PRO A 138 -10.99 -14.76 -19.19
C PRO A 138 -11.76 -13.66 -18.44
N ASP A 139 -12.63 -14.01 -17.50
CA ASP A 139 -13.46 -13.10 -16.71
C ASP A 139 -12.78 -12.59 -15.41
N ALA A 140 -11.59 -13.11 -15.08
CA ALA A 140 -10.84 -12.72 -13.89
C ALA A 140 -10.72 -11.20 -13.69
N PRO A 141 -10.51 -10.38 -14.74
CA PRO A 141 -10.36 -8.94 -14.60
C PRO A 141 -11.62 -8.20 -14.13
N THR A 142 -12.80 -8.81 -14.27
CA THR A 142 -14.09 -8.19 -13.93
C THR A 142 -14.78 -8.82 -12.71
N LEU A 143 -14.21 -9.91 -12.18
CA LEU A 143 -14.81 -10.66 -11.08
C LEU A 143 -14.46 -10.02 -9.73
N SER A 144 -15.47 -9.73 -8.91
CA SER A 144 -15.24 -9.31 -7.53
C SER A 144 -14.82 -10.50 -6.66
N LEU A 145 -14.14 -10.22 -5.54
CA LEU A 145 -13.79 -11.26 -4.58
C LEU A 145 -15.03 -11.93 -4.00
N GLY A 146 -16.07 -11.16 -3.69
CA GLY A 146 -17.33 -11.68 -3.17
C GLY A 146 -17.98 -12.67 -4.13
N ASP A 147 -18.06 -12.32 -5.41
CA ASP A 147 -18.64 -13.20 -6.45
C ASP A 147 -17.80 -14.47 -6.61
N TYR A 148 -16.47 -14.36 -6.68
CA TYR A 148 -15.57 -15.51 -6.72
C TYR A 148 -15.77 -16.46 -5.53
N LEU A 149 -15.88 -15.92 -4.32
CA LEU A 149 -16.07 -16.72 -3.12
C LEU A 149 -17.45 -17.40 -3.09
N ASN A 150 -18.49 -16.74 -3.63
CA ASN A 150 -19.83 -17.30 -3.78
C ASN A 150 -19.85 -18.43 -4.80
N GLU A 151 -19.29 -18.20 -5.97
CA GLU A 151 -19.15 -19.21 -7.05
C GLU A 151 -18.42 -20.46 -6.55
N GLN A 152 -17.32 -20.26 -5.81
CA GLN A 152 -16.52 -21.36 -5.28
C GLN A 152 -17.06 -21.92 -3.95
N ARG A 153 -18.19 -21.43 -3.45
CA ARG A 153 -18.84 -21.89 -2.21
C ARG A 153 -17.90 -21.95 -1.00
N TYR A 154 -17.11 -20.89 -0.79
CA TYR A 154 -16.33 -20.76 0.44
C TYR A 154 -17.24 -20.41 1.62
N SER A 155 -17.00 -21.04 2.79
CA SER A 155 -17.80 -20.80 3.97
C SER A 155 -17.64 -19.36 4.53
N GLU A 156 -18.68 -18.86 5.21
CA GLU A 156 -18.60 -17.59 5.93
C GLU A 156 -17.46 -17.61 6.96
N GLU A 157 -17.26 -18.76 7.61
CA GLU A 157 -16.18 -18.93 8.59
C GLU A 157 -14.80 -18.70 7.98
N PHE A 158 -14.53 -19.22 6.77
CA PHE A 158 -13.28 -18.96 6.04
C PHE A 158 -13.14 -17.49 5.68
N ARG A 159 -14.21 -16.87 5.19
CA ARG A 159 -14.23 -15.45 4.81
C ARG A 159 -13.94 -14.55 6.00
N GLU A 160 -14.68 -14.73 7.11
CA GLU A 160 -14.63 -13.86 8.29
C GLU A 160 -13.39 -14.09 9.17
N PHE A 161 -12.92 -15.33 9.29
CA PHE A 161 -11.81 -15.64 10.19
C PHE A 161 -10.44 -15.78 9.51
N TYR A 162 -10.38 -15.73 8.20
CA TYR A 162 -9.10 -15.80 7.49
C TYR A 162 -8.96 -14.76 6.38
N LEU A 163 -9.78 -14.85 5.32
CA LEU A 163 -9.51 -14.11 4.09
C LEU A 163 -9.76 -12.60 4.24
N PHE A 164 -10.92 -12.21 4.77
CA PHE A 164 -11.25 -10.79 4.95
C PHE A 164 -10.35 -10.11 5.99
N PRO A 165 -10.05 -10.73 7.16
CA PRO A 165 -9.04 -10.20 8.07
C PRO A 165 -7.69 -9.96 7.40
N MET A 166 -7.20 -10.91 6.60
CA MET A 166 -5.92 -10.80 5.94
C MET A 166 -5.91 -9.69 4.87
N ALA A 167 -6.93 -9.65 4.00
CA ALA A 167 -7.05 -8.62 2.97
C ALA A 167 -7.27 -7.22 3.59
N ALA A 168 -8.16 -7.12 4.58
CA ALA A 168 -8.41 -5.86 5.29
C ALA A 168 -7.17 -5.33 6.01
N ALA A 169 -6.34 -6.23 6.57
CA ALA A 169 -5.07 -5.86 7.20
C ALA A 169 -4.05 -5.31 6.20
N VAL A 170 -3.96 -5.92 5.01
CA VAL A 170 -3.02 -5.54 3.95
C VAL A 170 -3.31 -4.13 3.43
N TRP A 171 -4.58 -3.78 3.20
CA TRP A 171 -4.98 -2.49 2.62
C TRP A 171 -5.61 -1.51 3.63
N SER A 172 -5.67 -1.86 4.92
CA SER A 172 -6.24 -1.02 5.98
C SER A 172 -7.66 -0.55 5.65
N CYS A 173 -8.48 -1.41 5.03
CA CYS A 173 -9.83 -1.11 4.59
C CYS A 173 -10.89 -1.87 5.43
N ALA A 174 -12.15 -1.41 5.36
CA ALA A 174 -13.25 -2.12 6.02
C ALA A 174 -13.45 -3.53 5.43
N PRO A 175 -13.79 -4.55 6.23
CA PRO A 175 -14.05 -5.92 5.76
C PRO A 175 -15.13 -6.00 4.67
N SER A 176 -16.14 -5.13 4.72
CA SER A 176 -17.18 -5.04 3.68
C SER A 176 -16.61 -4.64 2.31
N SER A 177 -15.65 -3.72 2.30
CA SER A 177 -15.02 -3.29 1.06
C SER A 177 -14.16 -4.38 0.42
N VAL A 178 -13.71 -5.36 1.20
CA VAL A 178 -12.91 -6.49 0.68
C VAL A 178 -13.69 -7.33 -0.32
N GLN A 179 -15.01 -7.46 -0.15
CA GLN A 179 -15.85 -8.23 -1.08
C GLN A 179 -15.93 -7.58 -2.48
N GLU A 180 -15.81 -6.24 -2.54
CA GLU A 180 -15.82 -5.49 -3.78
C GLU A 180 -14.46 -5.47 -4.49
N PHE A 181 -13.40 -5.96 -3.83
CA PHE A 181 -12.06 -5.99 -4.43
C PHE A 181 -12.06 -6.85 -5.68
N PRO A 182 -11.30 -6.44 -6.70
CA PRO A 182 -11.04 -7.29 -7.85
C PRO A 182 -10.32 -8.57 -7.41
N ALA A 183 -10.97 -9.73 -7.62
CA ALA A 183 -10.46 -11.02 -7.13
C ALA A 183 -9.06 -11.32 -7.68
N ALA A 184 -8.83 -11.05 -8.96
CA ALA A 184 -7.54 -11.27 -9.60
C ALA A 184 -6.43 -10.39 -9.02
N MET A 185 -6.71 -9.14 -8.64
CA MET A 185 -5.75 -8.24 -7.99
C MET A 185 -5.30 -8.82 -6.65
N LEU A 186 -6.24 -9.24 -5.81
CA LEU A 186 -5.96 -9.83 -4.51
C LEU A 186 -5.14 -11.11 -4.64
N VAL A 187 -5.56 -12.02 -5.54
CA VAL A 187 -4.87 -13.29 -5.75
C VAL A 187 -3.44 -13.06 -6.27
N ARG A 188 -3.25 -12.16 -7.22
CA ARG A 188 -1.92 -11.81 -7.74
C ARG A 188 -1.04 -11.23 -6.64
N PHE A 189 -1.59 -10.34 -5.82
CA PHE A 189 -0.86 -9.79 -4.68
C PHE A 189 -0.44 -10.89 -3.70
N PHE A 190 -1.36 -11.79 -3.34
CA PHE A 190 -1.07 -12.90 -2.42
C PHE A 190 -0.02 -13.86 -2.99
N GLU A 191 -0.09 -14.16 -4.29
CA GLU A 191 0.92 -14.97 -5.00
C GLU A 191 2.30 -14.33 -4.92
N ASN A 192 2.40 -13.04 -5.28
CA ASN A 192 3.65 -12.28 -5.28
C ASN A 192 4.31 -12.28 -3.89
N HIS A 193 3.51 -12.11 -2.83
CA HIS A 193 3.99 -12.04 -1.46
C HIS A 193 4.14 -13.41 -0.76
N GLY A 194 3.90 -14.50 -1.48
CA GLY A 194 3.98 -15.86 -0.92
C GLY A 194 2.85 -16.18 0.07
N MET A 195 1.74 -15.44 0.04
CA MET A 195 0.63 -15.61 0.99
C MET A 195 -0.29 -16.77 0.60
N LEU A 196 -0.13 -17.38 -0.58
CA LEU A 196 -0.82 -18.59 -1.05
C LEU A 196 -0.03 -19.88 -0.76
N THR A 197 0.98 -19.82 0.10
CA THR A 197 1.79 -20.97 0.49
C THR A 197 1.92 -21.03 2.01
N PHE A 198 2.22 -22.21 2.55
CA PHE A 198 2.53 -22.38 3.98
C PHE A 198 4.03 -22.40 4.25
N ASN A 199 4.84 -22.51 3.21
CA ASN A 199 6.30 -22.57 3.28
C ASN A 199 6.91 -21.65 2.21
N GLY A 200 8.20 -21.28 2.39
CA GLY A 200 8.92 -20.48 1.39
C GLY A 200 8.49 -19.01 1.35
N HIS A 201 7.99 -18.47 2.46
CA HIS A 201 7.70 -17.06 2.58
C HIS A 201 8.97 -16.22 2.41
N PRO A 202 8.90 -15.04 1.78
CA PRO A 202 10.05 -14.15 1.69
C PRO A 202 10.47 -13.70 3.10
N GLN A 203 11.78 -13.53 3.32
CA GLN A 203 12.25 -12.90 4.54
C GLN A 203 11.93 -11.42 4.53
N TRP A 204 11.14 -10.98 5.49
CA TRP A 204 10.83 -9.58 5.67
C TRP A 204 11.97 -8.87 6.40
N LYS A 205 12.13 -7.60 6.09
CA LYS A 205 13.18 -6.73 6.64
C LYS A 205 12.60 -5.38 7.03
N THR A 206 13.29 -4.71 7.93
CA THR A 206 13.02 -3.33 8.34
C THR A 206 14.30 -2.51 8.35
N ILE A 207 14.19 -1.21 8.56
CA ILE A 207 15.33 -0.30 8.64
C ILE A 207 15.65 -0.06 10.13
N PRO A 208 16.84 -0.45 10.61
CA PRO A 208 17.20 -0.25 12.01
C PRO A 208 17.23 1.24 12.38
N GLY A 209 16.62 1.58 13.51
CA GLY A 209 16.46 2.98 13.94
C GLY A 209 15.36 3.74 13.21
N GLY A 210 14.46 3.01 12.51
CA GLY A 210 13.25 3.54 11.88
C GLY A 210 13.38 3.88 10.41
N CYS A 211 12.27 3.73 9.69
CA CYS A 211 12.22 3.90 8.24
C CYS A 211 12.52 5.33 7.78
N SER A 212 12.27 6.35 8.60
CA SER A 212 12.60 7.74 8.26
C SER A 212 14.10 7.99 8.01
N ARG A 213 14.98 7.06 8.37
CA ARG A 213 16.43 7.18 8.15
C ARG A 213 16.83 7.31 6.67
N TYR A 214 16.04 6.79 5.76
CA TYR A 214 16.34 6.95 4.34
C TYR A 214 15.98 8.35 3.79
N LEU A 215 15.18 9.16 4.51
CA LEU A 215 14.72 10.45 4.03
C LEU A 215 15.87 11.46 3.85
N ALA A 216 16.79 11.52 4.80
CA ALA A 216 17.90 12.47 4.76
C ALA A 216 18.84 12.24 3.53
N PRO A 217 19.36 11.04 3.27
CA PRO A 217 20.17 10.81 2.08
C PRO A 217 19.35 10.93 0.78
N LEU A 218 18.07 10.54 0.77
CA LEU A 218 17.19 10.66 -0.39
C LEU A 218 16.98 12.14 -0.80
N THR A 219 16.88 13.03 0.16
CA THR A 219 16.60 14.46 -0.09
C THR A 219 17.86 15.32 -0.24
N ALA A 220 19.04 14.79 0.06
CA ALA A 220 20.31 15.54 0.03
C ALA A 220 20.53 16.35 -1.26
N PRO A 221 20.23 15.84 -2.48
CA PRO A 221 20.49 16.58 -3.73
C PRO A 221 19.62 17.83 -3.93
N PHE A 222 18.50 17.97 -3.21
CA PHE A 222 17.54 19.06 -3.38
C PHE A 222 17.03 19.62 -2.04
N ARG A 223 17.77 19.41 -0.93
CA ARG A 223 17.37 19.79 0.43
C ARG A 223 16.93 21.26 0.53
N ASP A 224 17.67 22.16 -0.10
CA ASP A 224 17.42 23.60 -0.06
C ASP A 224 16.21 24.05 -0.90
N ARG A 225 15.58 23.10 -1.60
CA ARG A 225 14.42 23.33 -2.47
C ARG A 225 13.20 22.51 -2.00
N ILE A 226 13.13 22.25 -0.71
CA ILE A 226 11.98 21.62 -0.05
C ILE A 226 11.22 22.66 0.73
N PHE A 227 9.92 22.76 0.45
CA PHE A 227 9.03 23.73 1.05
C PHE A 227 7.98 22.97 1.89
N LEU A 228 8.21 22.89 3.20
CA LEU A 228 7.26 22.35 4.17
C LEU A 228 6.17 23.38 4.50
N ASN A 229 5.08 22.95 5.15
CA ASN A 229 3.94 23.80 5.52
C ASN A 229 3.42 24.62 4.33
N THR A 230 3.51 24.05 3.11
CA THR A 230 3.20 24.75 1.89
C THR A 230 1.99 24.10 1.21
N GLN A 231 0.82 24.72 1.41
CA GLN A 231 -0.43 24.25 0.83
C GLN A 231 -0.65 24.88 -0.55
N ILE A 232 -0.69 24.03 -1.58
CA ILE A 232 -1.05 24.47 -2.94
C ILE A 232 -2.57 24.61 -3.01
N ARG A 233 -3.03 25.72 -3.58
CA ARG A 233 -4.44 26.00 -3.87
C ARG A 233 -4.84 25.40 -5.20
N THR A 234 -4.13 25.79 -6.28
CA THR A 234 -4.36 25.28 -7.64
C THR A 234 -3.04 25.21 -8.42
N VAL A 235 -3.06 24.39 -9.46
CA VAL A 235 -2.03 24.25 -10.48
C VAL A 235 -2.64 24.62 -11.83
N ALA A 236 -2.25 25.78 -12.34
CA ALA A 236 -2.61 26.24 -13.66
C ALA A 236 -1.57 25.81 -14.69
N ARG A 237 -1.96 25.58 -15.93
CA ARG A 237 -1.06 25.23 -17.03
C ARG A 237 -1.38 26.04 -18.28
N ASN A 238 -0.34 26.30 -19.06
CA ASN A 238 -0.43 26.93 -20.37
C ASN A 238 0.73 26.43 -21.26
N PRO A 239 0.80 26.81 -22.55
CA PRO A 239 1.88 26.38 -23.43
C PRO A 239 3.28 26.75 -22.95
N GLN A 240 3.45 27.76 -22.10
CA GLN A 240 4.72 28.24 -21.59
C GLN A 240 5.17 27.52 -20.31
N GLY A 241 4.28 26.80 -19.60
CA GLY A 241 4.64 26.11 -18.37
C GLY A 241 3.47 25.88 -17.44
N VAL A 242 3.82 25.65 -16.18
CA VAL A 242 2.88 25.39 -15.09
C VAL A 242 3.07 26.46 -14.01
N THR A 243 1.97 26.95 -13.44
CA THR A 243 2.00 27.92 -12.35
C THR A 243 1.32 27.31 -11.11
N LEU A 244 2.03 27.27 -10.00
CA LEU A 244 1.51 26.89 -8.70
C LEU A 244 0.99 28.10 -7.96
N HIS A 245 -0.27 28.07 -7.54
CA HIS A 245 -0.91 29.05 -6.66
C HIS A 245 -1.01 28.46 -5.25
N PHE A 246 -0.69 29.24 -4.26
CA PHE A 246 -0.62 28.80 -2.86
C PHE A 246 -1.87 29.27 -2.08
N LYS A 247 -2.16 28.63 -0.95
CA LYS A 247 -3.25 29.07 -0.06
C LYS A 247 -2.89 30.25 0.82
N ASP A 248 -1.61 30.46 1.06
CA ASP A 248 -1.06 31.65 1.75
C ASP A 248 -0.75 32.77 0.74
N ASP A 249 -0.28 33.92 1.24
CA ASP A 249 -0.05 35.13 0.46
C ASP A 249 1.25 35.13 -0.37
N ARG A 250 1.96 34.00 -0.43
CA ARG A 250 3.17 33.92 -1.26
C ARG A 250 2.84 34.04 -2.75
N PRO A 251 3.73 34.67 -3.52
CA PRO A 251 3.50 34.85 -4.96
C PRO A 251 3.47 33.49 -5.70
N PRO A 252 2.72 33.40 -6.78
CA PRO A 252 2.69 32.20 -7.63
C PRO A 252 4.10 31.85 -8.15
N MET A 253 4.38 30.56 -8.26
CA MET A 253 5.69 30.08 -8.75
C MET A 253 5.51 29.35 -10.09
N ARG A 254 6.38 29.66 -11.07
CA ARG A 254 6.37 29.03 -12.40
C ARG A 254 7.37 27.90 -12.51
N PHE A 255 6.99 26.84 -13.24
CA PHE A 255 7.77 25.65 -13.51
C PHE A 255 7.54 25.19 -14.96
N ASP A 256 8.46 24.40 -15.51
CA ASP A 256 8.28 23.76 -16.82
C ASP A 256 7.33 22.58 -16.75
N HIS A 257 7.34 21.85 -15.63
CA HIS A 257 6.50 20.69 -15.37
C HIS A 257 6.06 20.64 -13.91
N ALA A 258 4.92 19.97 -13.63
CA ALA A 258 4.49 19.62 -12.29
C ALA A 258 4.22 18.11 -12.18
N VAL A 259 4.65 17.52 -11.06
CA VAL A 259 4.40 16.11 -10.71
C VAL A 259 3.50 16.09 -9.48
N PHE A 260 2.29 15.53 -9.63
CA PHE A 260 1.40 15.26 -8.50
C PHE A 260 1.79 13.95 -7.86
N ALA A 261 2.21 14.01 -6.60
CA ALA A 261 2.61 12.85 -5.77
C ALA A 261 1.91 12.86 -4.40
N THR A 262 0.72 13.42 -4.35
CA THR A 262 -0.16 13.47 -3.18
C THR A 262 -1.05 12.22 -3.10
N ASN A 263 -1.89 12.14 -2.06
CA ASN A 263 -2.97 11.15 -2.03
C ASN A 263 -3.87 11.30 -3.26
N ALA A 264 -4.38 10.19 -3.75
CA ALA A 264 -5.09 10.10 -5.03
C ALA A 264 -6.31 11.05 -5.12
N ASP A 265 -7.12 11.12 -4.07
CA ASP A 265 -8.31 11.95 -3.94
C ASP A 265 -8.01 13.47 -3.90
N ARG A 266 -6.75 13.84 -3.65
CA ARG A 266 -6.30 15.24 -3.59
C ARG A 266 -5.82 15.78 -4.93
N VAL A 267 -5.56 14.94 -5.92
CA VAL A 267 -4.95 15.34 -7.20
C VAL A 267 -5.91 16.17 -8.03
N LEU A 268 -7.11 15.63 -8.34
CA LEU A 268 -8.08 16.29 -9.21
C LEU A 268 -8.49 17.70 -8.73
N PRO A 269 -8.77 17.93 -7.43
CA PRO A 269 -9.09 19.26 -6.91
C PRO A 269 -7.97 20.30 -7.04
N LEU A 270 -6.71 19.88 -7.21
CA LEU A 270 -5.59 20.78 -7.39
C LEU A 270 -5.41 21.26 -8.82
N ILE A 271 -5.97 20.59 -9.82
CA ILE A 271 -5.86 20.98 -11.23
C ILE A 271 -6.91 22.07 -11.53
N GLU A 272 -6.47 23.26 -11.93
CA GLU A 272 -7.37 24.40 -12.13
C GLU A 272 -8.39 24.14 -13.25
N ASN A 273 -7.96 23.64 -14.40
CA ASN A 273 -8.81 23.31 -15.53
C ASN A 273 -8.52 21.88 -16.01
N PRO A 274 -9.01 20.83 -15.27
CA PRO A 274 -8.74 19.46 -15.66
C PRO A 274 -9.44 19.11 -16.99
N THR A 275 -8.76 18.36 -17.86
CA THR A 275 -9.32 17.81 -19.09
C THR A 275 -10.42 16.79 -18.80
N ALA A 276 -11.18 16.41 -19.82
CA ALA A 276 -12.18 15.34 -19.69
C ALA A 276 -11.53 14.02 -19.27
N ALA A 277 -10.38 13.66 -19.86
CA ALA A 277 -9.64 12.45 -19.52
C ALA A 277 -9.13 12.47 -18.08
N GLU A 278 -8.59 13.59 -17.61
CA GLU A 278 -8.13 13.73 -16.21
C GLU A 278 -9.29 13.56 -15.23
N ARG A 279 -10.46 14.16 -15.49
CA ARG A 279 -11.65 13.98 -14.65
C ARG A 279 -12.09 12.52 -14.63
N GLU A 280 -12.26 11.93 -15.82
CA GLU A 280 -12.74 10.56 -15.97
C GLU A 280 -11.81 9.55 -15.27
N ILE A 281 -10.49 9.73 -15.34
CA ILE A 281 -9.52 8.81 -14.75
C ILE A 281 -9.36 9.06 -13.24
N LEU A 282 -9.10 10.31 -12.83
CA LEU A 282 -8.71 10.62 -11.45
C LEU A 282 -9.87 10.51 -10.44
N GLN A 283 -11.13 10.69 -10.86
CA GLN A 283 -12.30 10.54 -9.98
C GLN A 283 -12.48 9.11 -9.42
N ASN A 284 -11.86 8.11 -10.04
CA ASN A 284 -11.98 6.71 -9.63
C ASN A 284 -11.04 6.33 -8.46
N PHE A 285 -10.09 7.19 -8.13
CA PHE A 285 -9.19 6.95 -7.02
C PHE A 285 -9.73 7.58 -5.73
N ARG A 286 -10.01 6.72 -4.76
CA ARG A 286 -10.54 7.11 -3.45
C ARG A 286 -9.56 6.71 -2.36
N THR A 287 -9.66 7.37 -1.20
CA THR A 287 -8.92 7.00 0.01
C THR A 287 -9.88 6.81 1.18
N SER A 288 -9.48 5.96 2.12
CA SER A 288 -10.14 5.82 3.42
C SER A 288 -9.22 6.40 4.51
N ALA A 289 -9.80 7.22 5.39
CA ALA A 289 -9.10 7.72 6.56
C ALA A 289 -9.09 6.65 7.66
N ASN A 290 -7.92 6.41 8.26
CA ASN A 290 -7.74 5.52 9.39
C ASN A 290 -7.17 6.31 10.57
N ASP A 291 -7.80 6.19 11.72
CA ASP A 291 -7.26 6.70 12.99
C ASP A 291 -6.16 5.74 13.46
N VAL A 292 -4.98 6.27 13.73
CA VAL A 292 -3.77 5.51 14.05
C VAL A 292 -3.19 5.98 15.37
N VAL A 293 -3.02 5.04 16.30
CA VAL A 293 -2.53 5.34 17.65
C VAL A 293 -1.25 4.56 17.93
N LEU A 294 -0.18 5.26 18.28
CA LEU A 294 1.00 4.67 18.91
C LEU A 294 0.77 4.64 20.44
N HIS A 295 0.89 3.46 21.06
CA HIS A 295 0.56 3.24 22.46
C HIS A 295 1.36 2.06 23.07
N THR A 296 1.29 1.95 24.40
CA THR A 296 1.90 0.85 25.18
C THR A 296 0.83 -0.06 25.83
N ASP A 297 -0.40 0.00 25.39
CA ASP A 297 -1.49 -0.85 25.89
C ASP A 297 -1.53 -2.19 25.12
N ASP A 298 -1.26 -3.30 25.79
CA ASP A 298 -1.28 -4.63 25.20
C ASP A 298 -2.67 -5.32 25.22
N ALA A 299 -3.70 -4.64 25.73
CA ALA A 299 -5.06 -5.16 25.81
C ALA A 299 -5.71 -5.49 24.45
N LEU A 300 -5.19 -4.89 23.36
CA LEU A 300 -5.63 -5.16 21.99
C LEU A 300 -4.86 -6.31 21.30
N LEU A 301 -3.80 -6.80 21.91
CA LEU A 301 -3.12 -8.02 21.47
C LEU A 301 -3.94 -9.25 21.87
N PRO A 302 -3.78 -10.41 21.19
CA PRO A 302 -4.37 -11.67 21.63
C PRO A 302 -4.03 -11.98 23.09
N ARG A 303 -5.00 -12.54 23.81
CA ARG A 303 -4.83 -12.89 25.24
C ARG A 303 -3.76 -13.95 25.44
N ARG A 304 -3.69 -14.94 24.53
CA ARG A 304 -2.70 -16.00 24.56
C ARG A 304 -1.39 -15.51 23.95
N PRO A 305 -0.27 -15.54 24.70
CA PRO A 305 1.05 -15.11 24.17
C PRO A 305 1.46 -15.86 22.89
N GLU A 306 1.09 -17.14 22.79
CA GLU A 306 1.36 -17.98 21.60
C GLU A 306 0.60 -17.50 20.36
N ALA A 307 -0.56 -16.86 20.54
CA ALA A 307 -1.34 -16.26 19.45
C ALA A 307 -0.83 -14.86 19.05
N ARG A 308 -0.03 -14.19 19.90
CA ARG A 308 0.48 -12.84 19.58
C ARG A 308 1.43 -12.88 18.38
N ALA A 309 1.13 -12.08 17.38
CA ALA A 309 1.89 -11.97 16.15
C ALA A 309 2.40 -10.53 15.92
N SER A 310 3.11 -10.31 14.83
CA SER A 310 3.51 -8.97 14.40
C SER A 310 2.32 -8.13 13.97
N TRP A 311 1.35 -8.74 13.29
CA TRP A 311 0.09 -8.17 12.86
C TRP A 311 -1.05 -8.89 13.60
N ASN A 312 -1.87 -8.16 14.37
CA ASN A 312 -2.93 -8.74 15.20
C ASN A 312 -4.27 -8.10 14.80
N TYR A 313 -5.09 -8.86 14.11
CA TYR A 313 -6.43 -8.46 13.69
C TYR A 313 -7.45 -8.77 14.80
N LEU A 314 -8.22 -7.76 15.20
CA LEU A 314 -9.34 -7.93 16.12
C LEU A 314 -10.66 -7.98 15.35
N LEU A 315 -11.26 -9.16 15.32
CA LEU A 315 -12.53 -9.39 14.65
C LEU A 315 -13.71 -9.00 15.59
N HIS A 316 -14.63 -8.23 15.04
CA HIS A 316 -15.89 -7.82 15.68
C HIS A 316 -17.07 -8.50 14.98
N LEU A 317 -17.69 -9.50 15.61
CA LEU A 317 -18.83 -10.24 15.05
C LEU A 317 -20.11 -9.40 14.92
N ASP A 318 -20.28 -8.40 15.81
CA ASP A 318 -21.45 -7.51 15.79
C ASP A 318 -21.45 -6.54 14.59
N SER A 319 -20.33 -6.44 13.89
CA SER A 319 -20.21 -5.66 12.67
C SER A 319 -20.64 -6.42 11.40
N ARG A 320 -21.54 -7.41 11.50
CA ARG A 320 -22.06 -8.19 10.36
C ARG A 320 -22.64 -7.34 9.22
N ASN A 321 -23.00 -6.09 9.51
CA ASN A 321 -23.37 -5.11 8.49
C ASN A 321 -22.17 -4.51 7.75
N GLY A 322 -20.95 -5.00 7.99
CA GLY A 322 -19.74 -4.68 7.25
C GLY A 322 -19.22 -3.25 7.38
N ARG A 323 -19.84 -2.43 8.23
CA ARG A 323 -19.52 -0.99 8.35
C ARG A 323 -18.44 -0.64 9.39
N SER A 324 -18.04 -1.59 10.23
CA SER A 324 -16.96 -1.32 11.19
C SER A 324 -15.61 -1.26 10.47
N PRO A 325 -14.81 -0.22 10.73
CA PRO A 325 -13.47 -0.13 10.19
C PRO A 325 -12.59 -1.28 10.69
N VAL A 326 -11.54 -1.59 9.94
CA VAL A 326 -10.54 -2.59 10.34
C VAL A 326 -9.90 -2.22 11.68
N THR A 327 -9.87 -3.15 12.63
CA THR A 327 -9.08 -3.00 13.86
C THR A 327 -7.84 -3.87 13.75
N MET A 328 -6.70 -3.22 13.56
CA MET A 328 -5.40 -3.88 13.40
C MET A 328 -4.41 -3.31 14.40
N THR A 329 -3.75 -4.19 15.15
CA THR A 329 -2.67 -3.82 16.07
C THR A 329 -1.34 -4.41 15.58
N TYR A 330 -0.42 -3.54 15.21
CA TYR A 330 0.97 -3.88 14.88
C TYR A 330 1.80 -3.93 16.16
N HIS A 331 2.45 -5.06 16.42
CA HIS A 331 3.33 -5.24 17.57
C HIS A 331 4.76 -4.85 17.18
N MET A 332 5.15 -3.64 17.49
CA MET A 332 6.37 -3.02 16.98
C MET A 332 7.64 -3.68 17.54
N ASN A 333 7.59 -4.24 18.76
CA ASN A 333 8.71 -5.00 19.32
C ASN A 333 9.12 -6.19 18.43
N ARG A 334 8.15 -6.83 17.76
CA ARG A 334 8.43 -7.91 16.80
C ARG A 334 8.86 -7.38 15.46
N LEU A 335 8.15 -6.37 14.93
CA LEU A 335 8.39 -5.83 13.59
C LEU A 335 9.74 -5.13 13.48
N GLN A 336 10.15 -4.37 14.51
CA GLN A 336 11.39 -3.60 14.50
C GLN A 336 12.46 -4.17 15.44
N SER A 337 12.22 -5.33 16.09
CA SER A 337 13.14 -5.93 17.11
C SER A 337 13.54 -4.89 18.16
N LEU A 338 12.54 -4.16 18.70
CA LEU A 338 12.82 -3.09 19.66
C LEU A 338 13.47 -3.62 20.95
N PRO A 339 14.56 -3.01 21.43
CA PRO A 339 15.33 -3.49 22.57
C PRO A 339 14.68 -3.10 23.91
N THR A 340 13.41 -3.45 24.12
CA THR A 340 12.63 -3.14 25.32
C THR A 340 11.66 -4.26 25.66
N GLU A 341 11.33 -4.41 26.94
CA GLU A 341 10.32 -5.36 27.42
C GLU A 341 8.91 -4.76 27.37
N GLU A 342 8.79 -3.44 27.42
CA GLU A 342 7.52 -2.76 27.26
C GLU A 342 6.98 -2.95 25.84
N ASN A 343 5.69 -3.28 25.72
CA ASN A 343 5.07 -3.47 24.42
C ASN A 343 4.75 -2.11 23.77
N TYR A 344 5.28 -1.88 22.59
CA TYR A 344 4.91 -0.77 21.72
C TYR A 344 4.02 -1.28 20.60
N CYS A 345 2.85 -0.68 20.50
CA CYS A 345 1.83 -1.05 19.54
C CYS A 345 1.41 0.15 18.69
N VAL A 346 1.14 -0.12 17.42
CA VAL A 346 0.45 0.84 16.53
C VAL A 346 -0.89 0.23 16.16
N THR A 347 -1.98 0.88 16.55
CA THR A 347 -3.34 0.35 16.34
C THR A 347 -4.15 1.26 15.44
N LEU A 348 -4.87 0.66 14.50
CA LEU A 348 -5.81 1.31 13.59
C LEU A 348 -7.24 1.20 14.14
N ASN A 349 -7.95 2.34 14.14
CA ASN A 349 -9.41 2.46 14.31
C ASN A 349 -9.98 1.88 15.62
N ALA A 350 -9.21 1.91 16.69
CA ALA A 350 -9.66 1.45 18.01
C ALA A 350 -9.23 2.35 19.17
N THR A 351 -9.09 3.66 18.92
CA THR A 351 -8.61 4.64 19.91
C THR A 351 -9.41 4.60 21.22
N ASN A 352 -10.72 4.42 21.14
CA ASN A 352 -11.61 4.32 22.29
C ASN A 352 -11.45 3.03 23.12
N GLN A 353 -10.73 2.04 22.61
CA GLN A 353 -10.43 0.78 23.31
C GLN A 353 -9.05 0.80 23.99
N ILE A 354 -8.25 1.83 23.76
CA ILE A 354 -6.92 2.00 24.35
C ILE A 354 -7.06 2.84 25.63
N ARG A 355 -6.45 2.40 26.71
CA ARG A 355 -6.41 3.16 27.97
C ARG A 355 -5.75 4.54 27.73
N PRO A 356 -6.41 5.66 28.09
CA PRO A 356 -5.92 7.01 27.76
C PRO A 356 -4.47 7.26 28.22
N GLY A 357 -4.07 6.81 29.40
CA GLY A 357 -2.70 6.96 29.92
C GLY A 357 -1.64 6.11 29.21
N LYS A 358 -2.02 5.25 28.27
CA LYS A 358 -1.12 4.44 27.47
C LYS A 358 -0.94 4.96 26.04
N ILE A 359 -1.66 6.02 25.66
CA ILE A 359 -1.57 6.64 24.34
C ILE A 359 -0.35 7.54 24.30
N LEU A 360 0.56 7.33 23.36
CA LEU A 360 1.76 8.14 23.15
C LEU A 360 1.55 9.19 22.05
N ARG A 361 0.99 8.81 20.91
CA ARG A 361 0.72 9.71 19.76
C ARG A 361 -0.51 9.24 18.98
N ARG A 362 -1.17 10.19 18.29
CA ARG A 362 -2.30 9.93 17.39
C ARG A 362 -2.04 10.54 16.02
N PHE A 363 -2.49 9.85 14.98
CA PHE A 363 -2.35 10.26 13.57
C PHE A 363 -3.61 9.88 12.80
N VAL A 364 -3.79 10.49 11.64
CA VAL A 364 -4.74 10.06 10.62
C VAL A 364 -3.97 9.74 9.35
N TYR A 365 -4.08 8.50 8.86
CA TYR A 365 -3.49 8.09 7.60
C TYR A 365 -4.57 7.75 6.59
N HIS A 366 -4.34 8.13 5.34
CA HIS A 366 -5.23 7.88 4.23
C HIS A 366 -4.70 6.73 3.37
N HIS A 367 -5.45 5.65 3.27
CA HIS A 367 -5.08 4.49 2.47
C HIS A 367 -5.94 4.41 1.20
N PRO A 368 -5.36 3.99 0.05
CA PRO A 368 -6.12 3.86 -1.19
C PRO A 368 -7.17 2.75 -1.08
N VAL A 369 -8.34 2.99 -1.68
CA VAL A 369 -9.42 2.01 -1.81
C VAL A 369 -9.44 1.52 -3.26
N TYR A 370 -9.40 0.19 -3.44
CA TYR A 370 -9.34 -0.44 -4.75
C TYR A 370 -10.70 -0.98 -5.18
N THR A 371 -11.10 -0.62 -6.38
CA THR A 371 -12.32 -1.07 -7.06
C THR A 371 -11.98 -1.49 -8.48
N LEU A 372 -12.91 -2.14 -9.17
CA LEU A 372 -12.75 -2.47 -10.60
C LEU A 372 -12.50 -1.20 -11.43
N ASP A 373 -13.18 -0.09 -11.09
CA ASP A 373 -13.01 1.17 -11.82
C ASP A 373 -11.65 1.80 -11.57
N SER A 374 -11.12 1.73 -10.33
CA SER A 374 -9.76 2.20 -10.06
C SER A 374 -8.70 1.39 -10.82
N LEU A 375 -8.90 0.07 -11.00
CA LEU A 375 -7.99 -0.75 -11.82
C LEU A 375 -8.05 -0.38 -13.31
N ARG A 376 -9.24 -0.10 -13.84
CA ARG A 376 -9.39 0.40 -15.22
C ARG A 376 -8.68 1.75 -15.39
N ALA A 377 -8.84 2.65 -14.42
CA ALA A 377 -8.18 3.95 -14.38
C ALA A 377 -6.65 3.85 -14.35
N GLN A 378 -6.10 2.90 -13.58
CA GLN A 378 -4.63 2.68 -13.53
C GLN A 378 -4.02 2.37 -14.90
N GLN A 379 -4.74 1.65 -15.78
CA GLN A 379 -4.26 1.28 -17.12
C GLN A 379 -4.20 2.49 -18.06
N ARG A 380 -4.98 3.52 -17.78
CA ARG A 380 -5.12 4.74 -18.57
C ARG A 380 -4.14 5.85 -18.16
N TRP A 381 -3.17 5.56 -17.29
CA TRP A 381 -2.19 6.53 -16.80
C TRP A 381 -1.50 7.33 -17.92
N ALA A 382 -1.13 6.67 -19.02
CA ALA A 382 -0.43 7.29 -20.14
C ALA A 382 -1.30 8.30 -20.93
N GLU A 383 -2.62 8.26 -20.76
CA GLU A 383 -3.53 9.22 -21.41
C GLU A 383 -3.45 10.62 -20.77
N ILE A 384 -3.01 10.70 -19.50
CA ILE A 384 -2.95 11.96 -18.76
C ILE A 384 -1.54 12.34 -18.29
N SER A 385 -0.65 11.37 -18.03
CA SER A 385 0.67 11.66 -17.49
C SER A 385 1.67 12.00 -18.59
N GLY A 386 2.29 13.18 -18.49
CA GLY A 386 3.16 13.75 -19.52
C GLY A 386 2.40 14.65 -20.52
N VAL A 387 1.07 14.69 -20.42
CA VAL A 387 0.23 15.57 -21.23
C VAL A 387 0.18 16.96 -20.60
N ASP A 388 0.31 18.00 -21.42
CA ASP A 388 0.25 19.39 -20.98
C ASP A 388 1.12 19.69 -19.74
N ARG A 389 2.29 19.08 -19.64
CA ARG A 389 3.30 19.31 -18.59
C ARG A 389 2.95 18.78 -17.19
N LEU A 390 1.82 18.07 -17.06
CA LEU A 390 1.41 17.45 -15.80
C LEU A 390 1.80 15.96 -15.77
N HIS A 391 2.33 15.53 -14.65
CA HIS A 391 2.73 14.14 -14.43
C HIS A 391 2.12 13.63 -13.13
N PHE A 392 1.85 12.34 -13.06
CA PHE A 392 1.14 11.73 -11.94
C PHE A 392 1.97 10.58 -11.37
N ALA A 393 2.42 10.73 -10.13
CA ALA A 393 3.11 9.73 -9.34
C ALA A 393 2.27 9.35 -8.12
N GLY A 394 2.36 8.11 -7.67
CA GLY A 394 1.64 7.64 -6.49
C GLY A 394 1.59 6.11 -6.44
N ALA A 395 1.68 5.55 -5.27
CA ALA A 395 1.58 4.10 -5.07
C ALA A 395 0.21 3.54 -5.52
N TYR A 396 -0.84 4.36 -5.51
CA TYR A 396 -2.19 4.02 -5.93
C TYR A 396 -2.34 3.68 -7.43
N TRP A 397 -1.34 4.03 -8.25
CA TRP A 397 -1.27 3.58 -9.64
C TRP A 397 -0.92 2.10 -9.80
N PHE A 398 -0.66 1.39 -8.67
CA PHE A 398 -0.36 -0.03 -8.56
C PHE A 398 -1.09 -0.62 -7.34
N TYR A 399 -0.40 -1.37 -6.47
CA TYR A 399 -0.99 -2.02 -5.30
C TYR A 399 -1.01 -1.19 -4.02
N GLY A 400 -0.38 0.00 -3.98
CA GLY A 400 -0.42 0.95 -2.87
C GLY A 400 0.74 0.87 -1.89
N PHE A 401 1.81 0.14 -2.18
CA PHE A 401 2.96 -0.06 -1.31
C PHE A 401 4.16 0.82 -1.67
N HIS A 402 5.21 0.78 -0.84
CA HIS A 402 6.40 1.59 -1.06
C HIS A 402 7.13 1.24 -2.37
N GLU A 403 7.19 -0.03 -2.73
CA GLU A 403 7.70 -0.44 -4.05
C GLU A 403 6.93 0.23 -5.18
N ASP A 404 5.61 0.27 -5.06
CA ASP A 404 4.74 0.89 -6.05
C ASP A 404 4.96 2.40 -6.15
N GLY A 405 5.26 3.03 -5.01
CA GLY A 405 5.64 4.42 -4.97
C GLY A 405 6.95 4.69 -5.73
N VAL A 406 7.95 3.83 -5.57
CA VAL A 406 9.23 3.90 -6.31
C VAL A 406 9.01 3.58 -7.79
N ASN A 407 8.20 2.57 -8.13
CA ASN A 407 7.86 2.21 -9.50
C ASN A 407 7.17 3.37 -10.24
N SER A 408 6.26 4.04 -9.55
CA SER A 408 5.58 5.23 -10.06
C SER A 408 6.57 6.39 -10.32
N ALA A 409 7.52 6.59 -9.41
CA ALA A 409 8.58 7.58 -9.56
C ALA A 409 9.48 7.28 -10.78
N LEU A 410 9.89 6.03 -10.97
CA LEU A 410 10.67 5.58 -12.11
C LEU A 410 9.92 5.77 -13.43
N ARG A 411 8.60 5.54 -13.43
CA ARG A 411 7.74 5.75 -14.60
C ARG A 411 7.69 7.22 -15.00
N VAL A 412 7.53 8.14 -14.05
CA VAL A 412 7.58 9.59 -14.28
C VAL A 412 8.98 10.05 -14.69
N ALA A 413 10.03 9.57 -14.02
CA ALA A 413 11.41 9.91 -14.38
C ALA A 413 11.73 9.54 -15.85
N ARG A 414 11.28 8.34 -16.27
CA ARG A 414 11.44 7.88 -17.66
C ARG A 414 10.70 8.76 -18.66
N SER A 415 9.48 9.21 -18.37
CA SER A 415 8.72 10.12 -19.24
C SER A 415 9.39 11.50 -19.40
N LEU A 416 10.27 11.87 -18.46
CA LEU A 416 11.10 13.09 -18.49
C LEU A 416 12.55 12.83 -18.91
N GLY A 417 12.81 11.71 -19.59
CA GLY A 417 14.13 11.41 -20.19
C GLY A 417 15.19 10.91 -19.21
N ILE A 418 14.81 10.51 -17.99
CA ILE A 418 15.73 9.90 -17.01
C ILE A 418 15.54 8.39 -17.01
N PHE A 419 16.50 7.70 -17.57
CA PHE A 419 16.48 6.24 -17.61
C PHE A 419 17.25 5.68 -16.42
N VAL A 420 16.52 5.03 -15.53
CA VAL A 420 17.03 4.24 -14.41
C VAL A 420 16.69 2.79 -14.68
N GLU A 421 17.66 1.91 -14.57
CA GLU A 421 17.43 0.48 -14.71
C GLU A 421 16.46 -0.01 -13.63
N SER A 422 15.33 -0.55 -14.05
CA SER A 422 14.32 -1.14 -13.18
C SER A 422 14.56 -2.63 -13.03
N GLN A 423 14.52 -3.13 -11.80
CA GLN A 423 14.72 -4.55 -11.48
C GLN A 423 13.40 -5.32 -11.31
N SER A 424 12.25 -4.67 -11.47
CA SER A 424 10.98 -5.39 -11.33
C SER A 424 10.76 -6.35 -12.49
N PRO A 425 10.46 -7.62 -12.22
CA PRO A 425 9.94 -8.54 -13.22
C PRO A 425 8.67 -7.96 -13.87
N ALA A 426 8.44 -8.24 -15.14
CA ALA A 426 7.26 -7.75 -15.87
C ALA A 426 5.93 -8.12 -15.16
N GLU A 427 5.92 -9.26 -14.48
CA GLU A 427 4.79 -9.81 -13.73
C GLU A 427 4.33 -8.95 -12.53
N PHE A 428 5.24 -8.12 -11.95
CA PHE A 428 4.91 -7.21 -10.85
C PHE A 428 4.49 -5.82 -11.31
N ARG A 429 4.48 -5.55 -12.63
CA ARG A 429 4.40 -4.18 -13.17
C ARG A 429 3.00 -3.64 -13.36
N THR A 430 1.98 -4.50 -13.42
CA THR A 430 0.59 -4.06 -13.63
C THR A 430 -0.39 -4.91 -12.84
N PRO A 431 -1.41 -4.28 -12.24
CA PRO A 431 -2.63 -4.99 -11.92
C PRO A 431 -3.14 -5.73 -13.15
N VAL A 432 -3.78 -6.88 -12.94
CA VAL A 432 -4.31 -7.72 -14.04
C VAL A 432 -5.09 -6.85 -15.03
N PRO A 433 -4.80 -6.90 -16.35
CA PRO A 433 -5.50 -6.08 -17.32
C PRO A 433 -7.00 -6.33 -17.28
N VAL A 434 -7.79 -5.28 -17.10
CA VAL A 434 -9.24 -5.34 -17.27
C VAL A 434 -9.50 -5.16 -18.76
N THR A 435 -9.69 -6.24 -19.49
CA THR A 435 -10.06 -6.18 -20.91
C THR A 435 -11.40 -5.46 -21.04
N SER A 436 -11.45 -4.43 -21.87
CA SER A 436 -12.70 -3.79 -22.27
C SER A 436 -13.54 -4.83 -23.06
N GLN A 437 -14.76 -5.06 -22.65
CA GLN A 437 -15.85 -5.87 -23.20
C GLN A 437 -15.55 -6.85 -24.36
N PRO A 438 -16.07 -8.07 -24.34
CA PRO A 438 -16.13 -8.94 -25.50
C PRO A 438 -17.26 -8.44 -26.43
N GLY A 439 -16.90 -7.65 -27.42
CA GLY A 439 -17.89 -7.19 -28.42
C GLY A 439 -17.38 -6.13 -29.39
N ALA A 440 -16.30 -6.44 -30.15
CA ALA A 440 -16.05 -5.87 -31.47
C ALA A 440 -14.88 -6.59 -32.15
N GLN A 441 -15.23 -7.50 -33.05
CA GLN A 441 -14.46 -7.89 -34.24
C GLN A 441 -13.02 -8.43 -34.04
N VAL A 442 -12.92 -9.73 -33.69
CA VAL A 442 -11.88 -10.59 -34.27
C VAL A 442 -12.43 -11.11 -35.61
N SER A 443 -12.32 -10.31 -36.64
CA SER A 443 -12.54 -10.73 -38.03
C SER A 443 -11.72 -9.84 -38.94
N ALA A 444 -10.44 -10.13 -39.06
CA ALA A 444 -9.55 -9.83 -40.18
C ALA A 444 -8.08 -9.96 -39.73
N ARG A 445 -7.54 -11.17 -39.79
CA ARG A 445 -6.13 -11.47 -40.11
C ARG A 445 -5.80 -12.96 -39.82
N LEU A 446 -6.54 -13.82 -40.51
CA LEU A 446 -6.13 -15.20 -40.80
C LEU A 446 -6.39 -15.47 -42.27
N GLY A 447 -5.60 -14.86 -43.15
CA GLY A 447 -5.76 -14.99 -44.58
C GLY A 447 -4.60 -14.45 -45.37
N ALA A 448 -3.36 -14.67 -44.94
CA ALA A 448 -2.18 -14.37 -45.77
C ALA A 448 -0.93 -15.03 -45.17
N GLN A 449 -0.88 -16.34 -45.23
CA GLN A 449 0.38 -17.11 -45.19
C GLN A 449 0.10 -18.61 -45.37
N LEU A 450 -0.46 -18.97 -46.52
CA LEU A 450 -0.36 -20.32 -47.11
C LEU A 450 -0.55 -20.18 -48.63
N GLY A 451 0.54 -19.97 -49.33
CA GLY A 451 0.53 -19.91 -50.79
C GLY A 451 1.86 -19.49 -51.37
N ALA A 452 2.91 -20.30 -51.12
CA ALA A 452 4.10 -20.30 -51.99
C ALA A 452 5.01 -21.46 -51.55
N ARG A 453 4.77 -22.63 -52.17
CA ARG A 453 5.76 -23.61 -52.60
C ARG A 453 5.04 -24.85 -53.09
N VAL A 454 4.85 -24.93 -54.37
CA VAL A 454 5.33 -25.92 -55.31
C VAL A 454 5.55 -25.20 -56.60
#